data_5d6705b414cb2e3dfe0588ec2ac31263
#
_entry.id   5d6705b414cb2e3dfe0588ec2ac31263
#
_cell.length_a   1.000
_cell.length_b   1.000
_cell.length_c   1.000
_cell.angle_alpha   90.00
_cell.angle_beta   90.00
_cell.angle_gamma   90.00
#
_symmetry.space_group_name_H-M   'P 1'
#
loop_
_entity.id
_entity.type
_entity.pdbx_description
1 polymer ?
#
loop_
_entity_poly.entity_id
_entity_poly.type
_entity_poly.pdbx_seq_one_letter_code
_entity_poly.pdbx_strand_id
1 'polypeptide(L)'
;MACHLRVAVNTAKLGLPEVSLGLIPGYGGTQRLTKLVGKTNAMEMILSGEMIDSEKAYALKLVNKVVERENLIDSISEIANKIMKNSPNAIAKAIEAINAAEKNPEGFEIEKE
;
A
#
# COMPACT_ATOMS: atom_id res chain seq x y z
N MET A 1 -4.54 1.99 3.21
CA MET A 1 -3.27 2.52 2.66
C MET A 1 -2.23 2.90 3.72
N ALA A 2 -2.61 3.03 4.96
CA ALA A 2 -1.66 3.40 6.03
C ALA A 2 -0.78 2.24 6.52
N CYS A 3 -1.09 1.01 6.14
CA CYS A 3 -0.34 -0.18 6.55
C CYS A 3 0.87 -0.41 5.64
N HIS A 4 1.89 -1.09 6.16
CA HIS A 4 3.09 -1.42 5.40
C HIS A 4 2.80 -2.40 4.26
N LEU A 5 1.96 -3.40 4.52
CA LEU A 5 1.59 -4.42 3.55
C LEU A 5 0.06 -4.53 3.48
N ARG A 6 -0.45 -4.89 2.32
CA ARG A 6 -1.90 -4.98 2.09
C ARG A 6 -2.22 -6.21 1.27
N VAL A 7 -3.24 -6.95 1.70
CA VAL A 7 -3.75 -8.13 0.99
C VAL A 7 -5.23 -7.91 0.73
N ALA A 8 -5.68 -8.18 -0.47
CA ALA A 8 -7.08 -8.02 -0.86
C ALA A 8 -7.70 -9.34 -1.26
N VAL A 9 -8.99 -9.51 -0.99
CA VAL A 9 -9.75 -10.63 -1.57
C VAL A 9 -10.05 -10.33 -3.03
N ASN A 10 -10.18 -11.39 -3.82
CA ASN A 10 -10.37 -11.29 -5.28
C ASN A 10 -11.67 -10.58 -5.69
N THR A 11 -12.63 -10.44 -4.78
CA THR A 11 -13.90 -9.74 -5.04
C THR A 11 -13.89 -8.29 -4.54
N ALA A 12 -12.79 -7.81 -3.96
CA ALA A 12 -12.73 -6.47 -3.40
C ALA A 12 -12.76 -5.39 -4.48
N LYS A 13 -13.32 -4.25 -4.12
CA LYS A 13 -13.29 -3.02 -4.91
C LYS A 13 -12.59 -1.94 -4.08
N LEU A 14 -11.71 -1.20 -4.72
CA LEU A 14 -10.90 -0.18 -4.05
C LEU A 14 -10.97 1.13 -4.84
N GLY A 15 -10.91 2.25 -4.14
CA GLY A 15 -10.92 3.55 -4.77
C GLY A 15 -11.17 4.68 -3.79
N LEU A 16 -11.15 5.90 -4.32
CA LEU A 16 -11.42 7.13 -3.59
C LEU A 16 -12.49 7.91 -4.36
N PRO A 17 -13.78 7.61 -4.15
CA PRO A 17 -14.87 8.15 -4.98
C PRO A 17 -15.35 9.55 -4.57
N GLU A 18 -14.69 10.24 -3.64
CA GLU A 18 -15.15 11.52 -3.07
C GLU A 18 -15.42 12.57 -4.13
N VAL A 19 -14.67 12.57 -5.24
CA VAL A 19 -14.84 13.55 -6.32
C VAL A 19 -16.22 13.44 -6.97
N SER A 20 -16.80 12.26 -7.00
CA SER A 20 -18.16 12.06 -7.54
C SER A 20 -19.22 12.77 -6.69
N LEU A 21 -18.90 13.10 -5.44
CA LEU A 21 -19.77 13.85 -4.53
C LEU A 21 -19.37 15.32 -4.42
N GLY A 22 -18.46 15.79 -5.27
CA GLY A 22 -17.94 17.16 -5.21
C GLY A 22 -16.96 17.42 -4.08
N LEU A 23 -16.32 16.36 -3.56
CA LEU A 23 -15.38 16.44 -2.44
C LEU A 23 -13.99 15.96 -2.89
N ILE A 24 -12.96 16.36 -2.16
CA ILE A 24 -11.62 15.79 -2.34
C ILE A 24 -11.41 14.68 -1.30
N PRO A 25 -10.60 13.65 -1.61
CA PRO A 25 -10.29 12.60 -0.64
C PRO A 25 -9.65 13.17 0.62
N GLY A 26 -10.12 12.72 1.78
CA GLY A 26 -9.58 13.10 3.09
C GLY A 26 -8.66 12.02 3.68
N TYR A 27 -8.33 12.19 4.97
CA TYR A 27 -7.51 11.21 5.73
C TYR A 27 -6.19 10.83 5.05
N GLY A 28 -5.59 11.78 4.30
CA GLY A 28 -4.33 11.53 3.59
C GLY A 28 -4.45 10.69 2.33
N GLY A 29 -5.67 10.46 1.83
CA GLY A 29 -5.91 9.63 0.65
C GLY A 29 -5.15 10.08 -0.59
N THR A 30 -5.14 11.38 -0.88
CA THR A 30 -4.42 11.92 -2.04
C THR A 30 -2.93 11.67 -1.94
N GLN A 31 -2.36 11.83 -0.75
CA GLN A 31 -0.92 11.65 -0.52
C GLN A 31 -0.53 10.18 -0.53
N ARG A 32 -1.27 9.34 0.19
CA ARG A 32 -0.97 7.91 0.30
C ARG A 32 -1.14 7.18 -1.02
N LEU A 33 -2.22 7.45 -1.75
CA LEU A 33 -2.45 6.79 -3.03
C LEU A 33 -1.36 7.16 -4.03
N THR A 34 -1.00 8.44 -4.12
CA THR A 34 0.05 8.90 -5.03
C THR A 34 1.38 8.21 -4.76
N LYS A 35 1.75 8.03 -3.49
CA LYS A 35 2.99 7.34 -3.12
C LYS A 35 2.97 5.86 -3.49
N LEU A 36 1.81 5.22 -3.42
CA LEU A 36 1.68 3.79 -3.67
C LEU A 36 1.62 3.45 -5.15
N VAL A 37 0.88 4.19 -5.94
CA VAL A 37 0.59 3.85 -7.34
C VAL A 37 1.21 4.80 -8.36
N GLY A 38 1.81 5.89 -7.91
CA GLY A 38 2.38 6.93 -8.76
C GLY A 38 1.37 7.98 -9.16
N LYS A 39 1.87 9.13 -9.60
CA LYS A 39 1.06 10.31 -9.88
C LYS A 39 0.00 10.08 -10.96
N THR A 40 0.39 9.46 -12.08
CA THR A 40 -0.53 9.27 -13.22
C THR A 40 -1.68 8.35 -12.86
N ASN A 41 -1.40 7.23 -12.20
CA ASN A 41 -2.43 6.29 -11.77
C ASN A 41 -3.33 6.89 -10.68
N ALA A 42 -2.75 7.63 -9.74
CA ALA A 42 -3.52 8.33 -8.71
C ALA A 42 -4.45 9.37 -9.31
N MET A 43 -3.98 10.14 -10.29
CA MET A 43 -4.81 11.11 -11.00
C MET A 43 -6.02 10.44 -11.65
N GLU A 44 -5.81 9.36 -12.39
CA GLU A 44 -6.90 8.64 -13.05
C GLU A 44 -7.94 8.12 -12.03
N MET A 45 -7.49 7.49 -10.96
CA MET A 45 -8.38 6.95 -9.93
C MET A 45 -9.16 8.04 -9.19
N ILE A 46 -8.46 9.08 -8.75
CA ILE A 46 -9.08 10.14 -7.93
C ILE A 46 -10.00 11.01 -8.77
N LEU A 47 -9.55 11.45 -9.94
CA LEU A 47 -10.33 12.38 -10.76
C LEU A 47 -11.54 11.71 -11.41
N SER A 48 -11.47 10.44 -11.72
CA SER A 48 -12.62 9.69 -12.25
C SER A 48 -13.60 9.30 -11.15
N GLY A 49 -13.14 9.18 -9.90
CA GLY A 49 -13.95 8.68 -8.81
C GLY A 49 -14.35 7.22 -8.94
N GLU A 50 -13.76 6.51 -9.90
CA GLU A 50 -14.10 5.12 -10.16
C GLU A 50 -13.41 4.16 -9.19
N MET A 51 -14.09 3.05 -8.91
CA MET A 51 -13.50 1.95 -8.14
C MET A 51 -12.77 1.01 -9.09
N ILE A 52 -11.68 0.42 -8.60
CA ILE A 52 -10.92 -0.60 -9.34
C ILE A 52 -11.10 -1.96 -8.66
N ASP A 53 -10.95 -3.03 -9.44
CA ASP A 53 -10.99 -4.38 -8.88
C ASP A 53 -9.63 -4.74 -8.24
N SER A 54 -9.59 -5.88 -7.55
CA SER A 54 -8.39 -6.31 -6.85
C SER A 54 -7.24 -6.69 -7.78
N GLU A 55 -7.53 -7.19 -8.98
CA GLU A 55 -6.48 -7.50 -9.96
C GLU A 55 -5.78 -6.24 -10.44
N LYS A 56 -6.55 -5.18 -10.74
CA LYS A 56 -5.97 -3.90 -11.11
C LYS A 56 -5.20 -3.28 -9.94
N ALA A 57 -5.73 -3.39 -8.72
CA ALA A 57 -5.03 -2.93 -7.52
C ALA A 57 -3.68 -3.62 -7.35
N TYR A 58 -3.61 -4.91 -7.63
CA TYR A 58 -2.34 -5.65 -7.63
C TYR A 58 -1.39 -5.15 -8.71
N ALA A 59 -1.90 -4.99 -9.93
CA ALA A 59 -1.08 -4.50 -11.06
C ALA A 59 -0.51 -3.10 -10.80
N LEU A 60 -1.26 -2.22 -10.13
CA LEU A 60 -0.82 -0.89 -9.76
C LEU A 60 0.02 -0.86 -8.47
N LYS A 61 0.22 -1.99 -7.83
CA LYS A 61 0.97 -2.13 -6.57
C LYS A 61 0.28 -1.48 -5.37
N LEU A 62 -1.02 -1.28 -5.45
CA LEU A 62 -1.81 -0.81 -4.32
C LEU A 62 -1.94 -1.89 -3.24
N VAL A 63 -1.97 -3.15 -3.66
CA VAL A 63 -1.95 -4.30 -2.75
C VAL A 63 -0.80 -5.24 -3.11
N ASN A 64 -0.31 -5.97 -2.10
CA ASN A 64 0.82 -6.90 -2.27
C ASN A 64 0.38 -8.25 -2.81
N LYS A 65 -0.87 -8.64 -2.55
CA LYS A 65 -1.37 -9.95 -2.88
C LYS A 65 -2.89 -9.92 -3.06
N VAL A 66 -3.40 -10.78 -3.94
CA VAL A 66 -4.85 -11.01 -4.10
C VAL A 66 -5.11 -12.47 -3.83
N VAL A 67 -6.07 -12.76 -2.96
CA VAL A 67 -6.40 -14.11 -2.51
C VAL A 67 -7.90 -14.33 -2.49
N GLU A 68 -8.33 -15.59 -2.45
CA GLU A 68 -9.72 -15.92 -2.21
C GLU A 68 -10.08 -15.63 -0.74
N ARG A 69 -11.36 -15.34 -0.49
CA ARG A 69 -11.83 -14.95 0.84
C ARG A 69 -11.44 -15.95 1.93
N GLU A 70 -11.62 -17.23 1.67
CA GLU A 70 -11.31 -18.29 2.64
C GLU A 70 -9.82 -18.42 2.95
N ASN A 71 -8.95 -17.87 2.10
CA ASN A 71 -7.51 -17.89 2.27
C ASN A 71 -6.92 -16.59 2.85
N LEU A 72 -7.77 -15.59 3.13
CA LEU A 72 -7.30 -14.26 3.53
C LEU A 72 -6.47 -14.31 4.82
N ILE A 73 -7.00 -14.88 5.87
CA ILE A 73 -6.31 -14.94 7.17
C ILE A 73 -5.06 -15.81 7.09
N ASP A 74 -5.13 -16.95 6.42
CA ASP A 74 -3.97 -17.84 6.26
C ASP A 74 -2.85 -17.14 5.48
N SER A 75 -3.18 -16.40 4.44
CA SER A 75 -2.22 -15.65 3.64
C SER A 75 -1.53 -14.56 4.46
N ILE A 76 -2.30 -13.81 5.24
CA ILE A 76 -1.76 -12.77 6.14
C ILE A 76 -0.87 -13.39 7.19
N SER A 77 -1.30 -14.50 7.81
CA SER A 77 -0.53 -15.21 8.82
C SER A 77 0.79 -15.74 8.26
N GLU A 78 0.78 -16.25 7.04
CA GLU A 78 2.00 -16.72 6.37
C GLU A 78 3.02 -15.60 6.21
N ILE A 79 2.59 -14.44 5.73
CA ILE A 79 3.46 -13.27 5.59
C ILE A 79 4.00 -12.83 6.95
N ALA A 80 3.12 -12.72 7.95
CA ALA A 80 3.50 -12.30 9.29
C ALA A 80 4.50 -13.27 9.93
N ASN A 81 4.31 -14.58 9.74
CA ASN A 81 5.22 -15.59 10.25
C ASN A 81 6.61 -15.49 9.62
N LYS A 82 6.68 -15.23 8.32
CA LYS A 82 7.96 -15.01 7.63
C LYS A 82 8.70 -13.80 8.19
N ILE A 83 7.97 -12.72 8.47
CA ILE A 83 8.55 -11.50 9.04
C ILE A 83 9.06 -11.78 10.46
N MET A 84 8.27 -12.45 11.28
CA MET A 84 8.62 -12.72 12.68
C MET A 84 9.82 -13.64 12.88
N LYS A 85 10.28 -14.33 11.85
CA LYS A 85 11.51 -15.12 11.90
C LYS A 85 12.76 -14.25 11.94
N ASN A 86 12.65 -12.99 11.61
CA ASN A 86 13.78 -12.07 11.52
C ASN A 86 13.91 -11.23 12.78
N SER A 87 15.10 -10.63 12.99
CA SER A 87 15.36 -9.79 14.14
C SER A 87 14.44 -8.56 14.18
N PRO A 88 13.75 -8.30 15.32
CA PRO A 88 12.91 -7.10 15.44
C PRO A 88 13.68 -5.80 15.20
N ASN A 89 14.93 -5.72 15.66
CA ASN A 89 15.76 -4.54 15.45
C ASN A 89 16.08 -4.32 13.97
N ALA A 90 16.41 -5.40 13.25
CA ALA A 90 16.68 -5.33 11.81
C ALA A 90 15.43 -4.93 11.02
N ILE A 91 14.26 -5.47 11.39
CA ILE A 91 13.00 -5.12 10.77
C ILE A 91 12.70 -3.63 10.99
N ALA A 92 12.85 -3.12 12.21
CA ALA A 92 12.58 -1.72 12.52
C ALA A 92 13.50 -0.80 11.70
N LYS A 93 14.79 -1.11 11.62
CA LYS A 93 15.74 -0.33 10.81
C LYS A 93 15.43 -0.40 9.32
N ALA A 94 15.03 -1.55 8.82
CA ALA A 94 14.66 -1.71 7.43
C ALA A 94 13.44 -0.86 7.07
N ILE A 95 12.41 -0.85 7.92
CA ILE A 95 11.21 -0.02 7.72
C ILE A 95 11.60 1.46 7.71
N GLU A 96 12.42 1.88 8.66
CA GLU A 96 12.91 3.26 8.74
C GLU A 96 13.66 3.66 7.47
N ALA A 97 14.56 2.82 7.00
CA ALA A 97 15.34 3.07 5.78
C ALA A 97 14.45 3.14 4.55
N ILE A 98 13.49 2.24 4.41
CA ILE A 98 12.55 2.22 3.29
C ILE A 98 11.72 3.51 3.27
N ASN A 99 11.19 3.91 4.43
CA ASN A 99 10.40 5.14 4.53
C ASN A 99 11.24 6.37 4.20
N ALA A 100 12.49 6.41 4.64
CA ALA A 100 13.39 7.53 4.36
C ALA A 100 13.81 7.61 2.89
N ALA A 101 13.73 6.51 2.14
CA ALA A 101 14.06 6.48 0.72
C ALA A 101 13.19 7.45 -0.10
N GLU A 102 12.00 7.77 0.37
CA GLU A 102 11.13 8.75 -0.27
C GLU A 102 11.63 10.19 -0.12
N LYS A 103 12.58 10.41 0.80
CA LYS A 103 13.12 11.74 1.14
C LYS A 103 14.59 11.89 0.78
N ASN A 104 15.14 11.12 -0.10
CA ASN A 104 16.55 11.16 -0.50
C ASN A 104 17.37 12.28 0.14
N PRO A 105 18.55 12.05 0.74
CA PRO A 105 19.34 10.81 0.82
C PRO A 105 19.22 10.07 2.16
N GLU A 106 18.24 10.36 2.98
CA GLU A 106 18.12 9.86 4.35
C GLU A 106 18.15 8.33 4.45
N GLY A 107 17.61 7.61 3.45
CA GLY A 107 17.61 6.17 3.42
C GLY A 107 19.03 5.58 3.46
N PHE A 108 19.94 6.17 2.72
CA PHE A 108 21.34 5.74 2.69
C PHE A 108 22.04 5.94 4.02
N GLU A 109 21.74 7.02 4.73
CA GLU A 109 22.30 7.28 6.04
C GLU A 109 21.84 6.24 7.06
N ILE A 110 20.57 5.82 7.01
CA ILE A 110 20.03 4.80 7.90
C ILE A 110 20.67 3.44 7.63
N GLU A 111 20.89 3.08 6.37
CA GLU A 111 21.52 1.82 5.99
C GLU A 111 22.95 1.68 6.52
N LYS A 112 23.65 2.79 6.69
CA LYS A 112 25.02 2.80 7.21
C LYS A 112 25.09 2.45 8.71
N GLU A 113 24.03 2.59 9.43
CA GLU A 113 23.94 2.26 10.85
C GLU A 113 23.89 0.75 11.09
#